data_8e636129908a0245b78cf7d1a7b9a664
#
_entry.id   8e636129908a0245b78cf7d1a7b9a664
#
_cell.length_a   1.000
_cell.length_b   1.000
_cell.length_c   1.000
_cell.angle_alpha   90.00
_cell.angle_beta   90.00
_cell.angle_gamma   90.00
#
_symmetry.space_group_name_H-M   'P 1'
#
loop_
_entity.id
_entity.type
_entity.pdbx_description
1 polymer ?
#
loop_
_entity_poly.entity_id
_entity_poly.type
_entity_poly.pdbx_seq_one_letter_code
_entity_poly.pdbx_strand_id
1 'polypeptide(L)'
;MREVYLYQTVHVLDGECLCLREHLAVLDRWSRTLFGCPGPQDAREVGTAVAAVAGREAPGSDRSKFVRLVLPASGSLRLEFEGVSLYRGYDLRSLMPEAVTLQYEPPLFDAPTSAREAAVELARQYAGLQGASVAVRCDRNGTLMAADEAALFAIRGRR
;
A
#
# COMPACT_ATOMS: atom_id res chain seq x y z
N MET A 1 -13.12 19.67 2.88
CA MET A 1 -12.98 18.67 1.81
C MET A 1 -11.62 17.99 2.01
N ARG A 2 -11.56 16.67 2.09
CA ARG A 2 -10.25 15.97 2.23
C ARG A 2 -9.52 16.04 0.89
N GLU A 3 -8.23 16.35 0.94
CA GLU A 3 -7.38 16.38 -0.24
C GLU A 3 -7.26 14.96 -0.84
N VAL A 4 -7.42 14.83 -2.14
CA VAL A 4 -7.15 13.58 -2.87
C VAL A 4 -5.67 13.55 -3.21
N TYR A 5 -5.00 12.46 -2.86
CA TYR A 5 -3.60 12.24 -3.17
C TYR A 5 -3.36 10.81 -3.65
N LEU A 6 -2.27 10.64 -4.37
CA LEU A 6 -1.72 9.32 -4.69
C LEU A 6 -0.71 8.91 -3.62
N TYR A 7 -0.56 7.62 -3.39
CA TYR A 7 0.46 7.12 -2.48
C TYR A 7 1.07 5.79 -2.91
N GLN A 8 2.31 5.57 -2.48
CA GLN A 8 2.99 4.29 -2.56
C GLN A 8 3.79 4.09 -1.27
N THR A 9 3.86 2.86 -0.76
CA THR A 9 4.70 2.54 0.40
C THR A 9 5.94 1.81 -0.08
N VAL A 10 7.11 2.39 0.21
CA VAL A 10 8.42 1.86 -0.15
C VAL A 10 9.03 1.17 1.05
N HIS A 11 9.57 -0.01 0.83
CA HIS A 11 10.37 -0.70 1.82
C HIS A 11 11.82 -0.20 1.75
N VAL A 12 12.39 0.10 2.90
CA VAL A 12 13.82 0.45 3.05
C VAL A 12 14.48 -0.62 3.92
N LEU A 13 15.43 -1.33 3.34
CA LEU A 13 16.22 -2.36 4.01
C LEU A 13 17.70 -2.01 3.86
N ASP A 14 18.45 -1.99 4.96
CA ASP A 14 19.88 -1.63 4.97
C ASP A 14 20.23 -0.32 4.26
N GLY A 15 19.30 0.66 4.33
CA GLY A 15 19.44 1.95 3.68
C GLY A 15 19.07 1.97 2.19
N GLU A 16 18.73 0.83 1.61
CA GLU A 16 18.31 0.71 0.21
C GLU A 16 16.78 0.70 0.08
N CYS A 17 16.29 1.45 -0.90
CA CYS A 17 14.87 1.50 -1.25
C CYS A 17 14.53 0.38 -2.23
N LEU A 18 13.71 -0.58 -1.82
CA LEU A 18 13.33 -1.69 -2.68
C LEU A 18 12.31 -1.25 -3.73
N CYS A 19 12.53 -1.62 -4.98
CA CYS A 19 11.62 -1.36 -6.12
C CYS A 19 11.19 0.11 -6.28
N LEU A 20 12.05 1.07 -5.89
CA LEU A 20 11.69 2.48 -5.91
C LEU A 20 11.27 2.98 -7.29
N ARG A 21 11.94 2.55 -8.35
CA ARG A 21 11.63 2.97 -9.73
C ARG A 21 10.24 2.55 -10.15
N GLU A 22 9.82 1.35 -9.77
CA GLU A 22 8.49 0.79 -10.03
C GLU A 22 7.43 1.59 -9.28
N HIS A 23 7.67 1.93 -8.02
CA HIS A 23 6.78 2.78 -7.23
C HIS A 23 6.63 4.17 -7.85
N LEU A 24 7.72 4.80 -8.30
CA LEU A 24 7.68 6.10 -8.95
C LEU A 24 6.98 6.04 -10.31
N ALA A 25 7.17 4.97 -11.09
CA ALA A 25 6.47 4.77 -12.36
C ALA A 25 4.94 4.64 -12.16
N VAL A 26 4.51 3.99 -11.09
CA VAL A 26 3.08 3.92 -10.72
C VAL A 26 2.55 5.30 -10.36
N LEU A 27 3.27 6.07 -9.54
CA LEU A 27 2.88 7.44 -9.18
C LEU A 27 2.83 8.36 -10.40
N ASP A 28 3.84 8.31 -11.29
CA ASP A 28 3.86 9.12 -12.51
C ASP A 28 2.68 8.82 -13.43
N ARG A 29 2.41 7.53 -13.69
CA ARG A 29 1.28 7.11 -14.52
C ARG A 29 -0.04 7.66 -13.99
N TRP A 30 -0.31 7.49 -12.71
CA TRP A 30 -1.58 7.91 -12.12
C TRP A 30 -1.66 9.42 -11.91
N SER A 31 -0.53 10.11 -11.67
CA SER A 31 -0.46 11.57 -11.60
C SER A 31 -0.84 12.20 -12.94
N ARG A 32 -0.31 11.68 -14.03
CA ARG A 32 -0.71 12.12 -15.39
C ARG A 32 -2.18 11.86 -15.67
N THR A 33 -2.69 10.70 -15.25
CA THR A 33 -4.07 10.31 -15.52
C THR A 33 -5.08 11.12 -14.71
N LEU A 34 -4.82 11.36 -13.43
CA LEU A 34 -5.79 11.97 -12.51
C LEU A 34 -5.57 13.46 -12.29
N PHE A 35 -4.31 13.91 -12.31
CA PHE A 35 -3.95 15.29 -12.01
C PHE A 35 -3.45 16.07 -13.22
N GLY A 36 -3.21 15.41 -14.35
CA GLY A 36 -2.71 16.03 -15.58
C GLY A 36 -1.25 16.52 -15.51
N CYS A 37 -0.50 16.12 -14.48
CA CYS A 37 0.88 16.54 -14.28
C CYS A 37 1.82 15.34 -14.07
N PRO A 38 3.11 15.47 -14.40
CA PRO A 38 4.08 14.40 -14.17
C PRO A 38 4.28 14.16 -12.68
N GLY A 39 4.55 12.90 -12.33
CA GLY A 39 5.00 12.51 -11.00
C GLY A 39 6.51 12.79 -10.81
N PRO A 40 7.05 12.39 -9.63
CA PRO A 40 8.47 12.56 -9.34
C PRO A 40 9.32 11.69 -10.28
N GLN A 41 10.34 12.30 -10.91
CA GLN A 41 11.14 11.64 -11.95
C GLN A 41 12.53 11.21 -11.45
N ASP A 42 13.12 11.93 -10.50
CA ASP A 42 14.46 11.64 -10.01
C ASP A 42 14.45 10.59 -8.90
N ALA A 43 14.62 9.33 -9.31
CA ALA A 43 14.67 8.20 -8.37
C ALA A 43 15.86 8.28 -7.39
N ARG A 44 16.96 8.95 -7.78
CA ARG A 44 18.12 9.09 -6.89
C ARG A 44 17.84 10.11 -5.79
N GLU A 45 17.27 11.25 -6.14
CA GLU A 45 16.88 12.28 -5.17
C GLU A 45 15.83 11.73 -4.20
N VAL A 46 14.77 11.14 -4.74
CA VAL A 46 13.70 10.53 -3.90
C VAL A 46 14.27 9.42 -3.01
N GLY A 47 15.11 8.54 -3.54
CA GLY A 47 15.71 7.45 -2.76
C GLY A 47 16.57 7.96 -1.61
N THR A 48 17.37 9.00 -1.85
CA THR A 48 18.18 9.64 -0.80
C THR A 48 17.28 10.22 0.31
N ALA A 49 16.20 10.91 -0.07
CA ALA A 49 15.26 11.49 0.89
C ALA A 49 14.50 10.41 1.68
N VAL A 50 14.06 9.34 1.03
CA VAL A 50 13.39 8.19 1.67
C VAL A 50 14.30 7.50 2.67
N ALA A 51 15.55 7.21 2.29
CA ALA A 51 16.54 6.60 3.18
C ALA A 51 16.86 7.49 4.39
N ALA A 52 16.93 8.81 4.19
CA ALA A 52 17.14 9.78 5.27
C ALA A 52 15.98 9.78 6.27
N VAL A 53 14.71 9.75 5.79
CA VAL A 53 13.53 9.63 6.66
C VAL A 53 13.58 8.32 7.45
N ALA A 54 13.81 7.19 6.79
CA ALA A 54 13.88 5.88 7.43
C ALA A 54 15.00 5.79 8.48
N GLY A 55 16.16 6.39 8.19
CA GLY A 55 17.30 6.44 9.12
C GLY A 55 17.05 7.29 10.35
N ARG A 56 16.39 8.44 10.18
CA ARG A 56 16.07 9.36 11.28
C ARG A 56 14.99 8.80 12.21
N GLU A 57 13.93 8.23 11.67
CA GLU A 57 12.77 7.78 12.45
C GLU A 57 12.99 6.43 13.14
N ALA A 58 13.86 5.59 12.60
CA ALA A 58 14.19 4.28 13.18
C ALA A 58 15.71 4.01 13.12
N PRO A 59 16.53 4.77 13.86
CA PRO A 59 17.98 4.60 13.87
C PRO A 59 18.36 3.23 14.42
N GLY A 60 19.34 2.58 13.79
CA GLY A 60 19.90 1.29 14.25
C GLY A 60 18.95 0.09 14.13
N SER A 61 17.78 0.25 13.53
CA SER A 61 16.91 -0.90 13.25
C SER A 61 17.44 -1.72 12.08
N ASP A 62 17.65 -3.01 12.31
CA ASP A 62 17.99 -4.03 11.32
C ASP A 62 16.77 -4.54 10.51
N ARG A 63 15.59 -4.03 10.84
CA ARG A 63 14.33 -4.42 10.21
C ARG A 63 14.03 -3.55 9.00
N SER A 64 13.28 -4.12 8.06
CA SER A 64 12.70 -3.35 6.97
C SER A 64 11.81 -2.23 7.52
N LYS A 65 11.96 -1.04 6.96
CA LYS A 65 11.24 0.18 7.32
C LYS A 65 10.29 0.54 6.19
N PHE A 66 9.18 1.16 6.52
CA PHE A 66 8.18 1.57 5.55
C PHE A 66 8.11 3.09 5.50
N VAL A 67 8.26 3.64 4.30
CA VAL A 67 8.09 5.07 4.04
C VAL A 67 7.04 5.24 2.96
N ARG A 68 6.00 5.99 3.27
CA ARG A 68 4.93 6.33 2.33
C ARG A 68 5.34 7.56 1.53
N LEU A 69 5.25 7.44 0.22
CA LEU A 69 5.33 8.53 -0.74
C LEU A 69 3.91 9.06 -0.95
N VAL A 70 3.64 10.30 -0.61
CA VAL A 70 2.34 10.95 -0.77
C VAL A 70 2.46 12.04 -1.81
N LEU A 71 1.72 11.92 -2.90
CA LEU A 71 1.73 12.86 -4.03
C LEU A 71 0.35 13.50 -4.19
N PRO A 72 0.13 14.72 -3.66
CA PRO A 72 -1.08 15.47 -3.90
C PRO A 72 -1.13 16.05 -5.31
N ALA A 73 -2.30 16.58 -5.71
CA ALA A 73 -2.49 17.22 -7.00
C ALA A 73 -1.59 18.46 -7.21
N SER A 74 -1.08 19.07 -6.15
CA SER A 74 -0.09 20.14 -6.21
C SER A 74 1.27 19.72 -6.75
N GLY A 75 1.55 18.41 -6.83
CA GLY A 75 2.81 17.84 -7.30
C GLY A 75 3.93 17.80 -6.26
N SER A 76 3.74 18.33 -5.07
CA SER A 76 4.76 18.33 -4.00
C SER A 76 4.80 16.99 -3.29
N LEU A 77 5.79 16.15 -3.56
CA LEU A 77 5.97 14.86 -2.90
C LEU A 77 6.23 15.05 -1.39
N ARG A 78 5.46 14.36 -0.57
CA ARG A 78 5.68 14.25 0.87
C ARG A 78 6.10 12.83 1.21
N LEU A 79 6.94 12.71 2.26
CA LEU A 79 7.43 11.45 2.77
C LEU A 79 6.94 11.28 4.22
N GLU A 80 6.26 10.17 4.47
CA GLU A 80 5.69 9.86 5.77
C GLU A 80 6.24 8.51 6.26
N PHE A 81 6.78 8.47 7.48
CA PHE A 81 7.26 7.23 8.06
C PHE A 81 6.09 6.41 8.59
N GLU A 82 5.94 5.18 8.09
CA GLU A 82 4.82 4.28 8.45
C GLU A 82 5.21 3.26 9.54
N GLY A 83 6.49 3.14 9.85
CA GLY A 83 6.98 2.23 10.88
C GLY A 83 8.03 1.23 10.40
N VAL A 84 8.30 0.25 11.24
CA VAL A 84 9.22 -0.85 10.97
C VAL A 84 8.46 -2.16 10.82
N SER A 85 8.98 -3.08 10.02
CA SER A 85 8.41 -4.40 9.89
C SER A 85 8.39 -5.11 11.24
N LEU A 86 7.27 -5.70 11.58
CA LEU A 86 7.12 -6.53 12.77
C LEU A 86 7.73 -7.93 12.55
N TYR A 87 8.04 -8.29 11.31
CA TYR A 87 8.49 -9.62 10.91
C TYR A 87 9.97 -9.62 10.56
N ARG A 88 10.69 -10.60 11.07
CA ARG A 88 12.08 -10.93 10.69
C ARG A 88 12.07 -12.02 9.62
N GLY A 89 11.44 -11.78 8.49
CA GLY A 89 11.23 -12.79 7.45
C GLY A 89 9.81 -13.37 7.45
N TYR A 90 9.56 -14.37 6.63
CA TYR A 90 8.28 -15.05 6.55
C TYR A 90 8.13 -16.07 7.70
N ASP A 91 7.67 -15.61 8.85
CA ASP A 91 7.07 -16.51 9.83
C ASP A 91 5.66 -16.87 9.31
N LEU A 92 5.56 -18.01 8.67
CA LEU A 92 4.27 -18.63 8.34
C LEU A 92 3.60 -19.05 9.65
N ARG A 93 3.03 -18.09 10.35
CA ARG A 93 2.03 -18.42 11.36
C ARG A 93 0.79 -18.86 10.61
N SER A 94 0.39 -20.11 10.85
CA SER A 94 -0.91 -20.60 10.41
C SER A 94 -2.03 -19.91 11.21
N LEU A 95 -2.17 -18.62 11.00
CA LEU A 95 -3.39 -17.92 11.36
C LEU A 95 -4.36 -18.29 10.24
N MET A 96 -5.43 -19.00 10.61
CA MET A 96 -6.57 -19.20 9.72
C MET A 96 -7.64 -18.19 10.14
N PRO A 97 -7.52 -16.91 9.79
CA PRO A 97 -8.53 -15.93 10.10
C PRO A 97 -9.80 -16.25 9.33
N GLU A 98 -10.93 -16.13 9.97
CA GLU A 98 -12.20 -16.17 9.27
C GLU A 98 -12.29 -14.98 8.32
N ALA A 99 -12.62 -15.26 7.06
CA ALA A 99 -12.76 -14.27 6.01
C ALA A 99 -14.20 -14.28 5.46
N VAL A 100 -14.68 -13.11 5.09
CA VAL A 100 -15.96 -12.91 4.43
C VAL A 100 -15.77 -12.23 3.08
N THR A 101 -16.59 -12.58 2.09
CA THR A 101 -16.56 -11.88 0.81
C THR A 101 -17.42 -10.62 0.88
N LEU A 102 -16.87 -9.52 0.36
CA LEU A 102 -17.57 -8.25 0.19
C LEU A 102 -17.66 -7.92 -1.30
N GLN A 103 -18.87 -7.94 -1.86
CA GLN A 103 -19.08 -7.48 -3.23
C GLN A 103 -19.07 -5.95 -3.27
N TYR A 104 -17.91 -5.40 -3.56
CA TYR A 104 -17.70 -3.96 -3.62
C TYR A 104 -16.57 -3.61 -4.60
N GLU A 105 -16.89 -2.79 -5.56
CA GLU A 105 -15.98 -2.31 -6.60
C GLU A 105 -15.88 -0.78 -6.48
N PRO A 106 -14.93 -0.26 -5.69
CA PRO A 106 -14.78 1.18 -5.53
C PRO A 106 -14.34 1.83 -6.83
N PRO A 107 -14.72 3.08 -7.09
CA PRO A 107 -14.22 3.84 -8.22
C PRO A 107 -12.68 3.92 -8.16
N LEU A 108 -12.03 3.76 -9.32
CA LEU A 108 -10.57 3.85 -9.43
C LEU A 108 -9.83 2.85 -8.54
N PHE A 109 -10.36 1.63 -8.37
CA PHE A 109 -9.79 0.62 -7.47
C PHE A 109 -8.32 0.26 -7.79
N ASP A 110 -7.90 0.43 -9.04
CA ASP A 110 -6.50 0.24 -9.48
C ASP A 110 -5.58 1.41 -9.14
N ALA A 111 -6.15 2.57 -8.84
CA ALA A 111 -5.38 3.75 -8.53
C ALA A 111 -4.97 3.77 -7.05
N PRO A 112 -3.70 4.02 -6.75
CA PRO A 112 -3.23 4.11 -5.37
C PRO A 112 -3.58 5.48 -4.77
N THR A 113 -4.88 5.73 -4.58
CA THR A 113 -5.39 7.02 -4.07
C THR A 113 -5.83 6.93 -2.62
N SER A 114 -5.94 8.09 -1.96
CA SER A 114 -6.53 8.22 -0.62
C SER A 114 -7.98 7.71 -0.53
N ALA A 115 -8.69 7.61 -1.65
CA ALA A 115 -10.03 7.00 -1.69
C ALA A 115 -10.01 5.50 -1.35
N ARG A 116 -8.88 4.81 -1.58
CA ARG A 116 -8.69 3.41 -1.20
C ARG A 116 -8.73 3.21 0.32
N GLU A 117 -8.26 4.18 1.09
CA GLU A 117 -8.31 4.12 2.57
C GLU A 117 -9.74 4.00 3.09
N ALA A 118 -10.67 4.73 2.47
CA ALA A 118 -12.09 4.61 2.81
C ALA A 118 -12.66 3.23 2.45
N ALA A 119 -12.23 2.64 1.35
CA ALA A 119 -12.64 1.29 0.94
C ALA A 119 -12.10 0.22 1.89
N VAL A 120 -10.86 0.38 2.35
CA VAL A 120 -10.24 -0.52 3.36
C VAL A 120 -11.00 -0.44 4.67
N GLU A 121 -11.32 0.76 5.14
CA GLU A 121 -12.06 0.95 6.38
C GLU A 121 -13.48 0.36 6.29
N LEU A 122 -14.17 0.56 5.15
CA LEU A 122 -15.47 -0.06 4.92
C LEU A 122 -15.39 -1.60 4.96
N ALA A 123 -14.37 -2.17 4.33
CA ALA A 123 -14.15 -3.62 4.31
C ALA A 123 -13.89 -4.17 5.72
N ARG A 124 -13.09 -3.45 6.53
CA ARG A 124 -12.82 -3.80 7.93
C ARG A 124 -14.08 -3.79 8.78
N GLN A 125 -14.88 -2.73 8.68
CA GLN A 125 -16.14 -2.61 9.40
C GLN A 125 -17.13 -3.72 9.00
N TYR A 126 -17.23 -4.01 7.70
CA TYR A 126 -18.08 -5.09 7.21
C TYR A 126 -17.65 -6.46 7.76
N ALA A 127 -16.34 -6.77 7.73
CA ALA A 127 -15.82 -7.99 8.32
C ALA A 127 -16.20 -8.12 9.80
N GLY A 128 -15.98 -7.07 10.59
CA GLY A 128 -16.34 -7.04 12.00
C GLY A 128 -17.84 -7.28 12.26
N LEU A 129 -18.71 -6.69 11.45
CA LEU A 129 -20.17 -6.91 11.54
C LEU A 129 -20.57 -8.36 11.22
N GLN A 130 -19.79 -9.07 10.41
CA GLN A 130 -20.00 -10.47 10.06
C GLN A 130 -19.26 -11.44 11.00
N GLY A 131 -18.58 -10.93 12.04
CA GLY A 131 -17.75 -11.74 12.94
C GLY A 131 -16.47 -12.28 12.33
N ALA A 132 -16.06 -11.75 11.19
CA ALA A 132 -14.84 -12.15 10.48
C ALA A 132 -13.67 -11.20 10.75
N SER A 133 -12.46 -11.70 10.55
CA SER A 133 -11.23 -10.92 10.72
C SER A 133 -10.84 -10.14 9.47
N VAL A 134 -11.26 -10.62 8.29
CA VAL A 134 -10.86 -10.07 7.00
C VAL A 134 -12.04 -10.07 6.03
N ALA A 135 -12.21 -8.99 5.28
CA ALA A 135 -13.06 -8.98 4.10
C ALA A 135 -12.22 -9.11 2.83
N VAL A 136 -12.61 -10.05 1.97
CA VAL A 136 -12.04 -10.20 0.63
C VAL A 136 -13.01 -9.59 -0.37
N ARG A 137 -12.58 -8.53 -1.05
CA ARG A 137 -13.39 -7.88 -2.06
C ARG A 137 -13.51 -8.75 -3.31
N CYS A 138 -14.71 -8.80 -3.86
CA CYS A 138 -14.97 -9.39 -5.16
C CYS A 138 -15.74 -8.41 -6.06
N ASP A 139 -15.56 -8.59 -7.37
CA ASP A 139 -16.31 -7.86 -8.38
C ASP A 139 -17.76 -8.39 -8.47
N ARG A 140 -18.55 -7.79 -9.37
CA ARG A 140 -19.94 -8.19 -9.63
C ARG A 140 -20.08 -9.61 -10.18
N ASN A 141 -19.00 -10.19 -10.69
CA ASN A 141 -18.97 -11.56 -11.23
C ASN A 141 -18.49 -12.57 -10.17
N GLY A 142 -18.16 -12.11 -8.96
CA GLY A 142 -17.63 -12.95 -7.90
C GLY A 142 -16.12 -13.21 -8.00
N THR A 143 -15.40 -12.53 -8.91
CA THR A 143 -13.95 -12.64 -9.01
C THR A 143 -13.29 -11.98 -7.79
N LEU A 144 -12.46 -12.73 -7.06
CA LEU A 144 -11.73 -12.19 -5.92
C LEU A 144 -10.67 -11.19 -6.40
N MET A 145 -10.69 -10.00 -5.84
CA MET A 145 -9.83 -8.89 -6.25
C MET A 145 -8.72 -8.60 -5.26
N ALA A 146 -9.06 -8.38 -4.01
CA ALA A 146 -8.10 -8.02 -2.98
C ALA A 146 -8.64 -8.27 -1.57
N ALA A 147 -7.73 -8.62 -0.66
CA ALA A 147 -7.90 -8.37 0.76
C ALA A 147 -7.17 -7.07 1.05
N ASP A 148 -7.90 -5.98 1.32
CA ASP A 148 -7.36 -4.61 1.23
C ASP A 148 -6.13 -4.32 2.11
N GLU A 149 -5.95 -5.06 3.21
CA GLU A 149 -4.83 -4.90 4.14
C GLU A 149 -3.78 -6.02 4.02
N ALA A 150 -4.03 -7.03 3.17
CA ALA A 150 -3.15 -8.20 3.07
C ALA A 150 -3.04 -8.68 1.63
N ALA A 151 -1.91 -9.29 1.30
CA ALA A 151 -1.75 -9.99 0.04
C ALA A 151 -2.67 -11.22 0.01
N LEU A 152 -3.38 -11.40 -1.10
CA LEU A 152 -4.26 -12.54 -1.32
C LEU A 152 -3.53 -13.58 -2.17
N PHE A 153 -3.43 -14.80 -1.64
CA PHE A 153 -2.83 -15.93 -2.34
C PHE A 153 -3.84 -17.07 -2.46
N ALA A 154 -3.96 -17.64 -3.64
CA ALA A 154 -4.70 -18.88 -3.85
C ALA A 154 -3.73 -20.07 -3.87
N ILE A 155 -3.90 -21.00 -2.94
CA ILE A 155 -3.09 -22.22 -2.88
C ILE A 155 -3.92 -23.36 -3.48
N ARG A 156 -3.44 -23.91 -4.59
CA ARG A 156 -4.09 -25.05 -5.28
C ARG A 156 -3.20 -26.28 -5.19
N GLY A 157 -3.61 -27.22 -4.34
CA GLY A 157 -2.87 -28.47 -4.14
C GLY A 157 -1.69 -28.35 -3.18
N ARG A 158 -1.06 -29.50 -2.87
CA ARG A 158 0.15 -29.57 -2.05
C ARG A 158 1.37 -29.60 -2.97
N ARG A 159 1.76 -28.50 -3.53
CA ARG A 159 3.09 -28.37 -4.18
C ARG A 159 3.65 -27.01 -3.87
#